data_051753694daeff57e56b85c43b80623f
#
_entry.id   051753694daeff57e56b85c43b80623f
#
_cell.length_a   1.000
_cell.length_b   1.000
_cell.length_c   1.000
_cell.angle_alpha   90.00
_cell.angle_beta   90.00
_cell.angle_gamma   90.00
#
_symmetry.space_group_name_H-M   'P 1'
#
loop_
_entity.id
_entity.type
_entity.pdbx_description
1 polymer ?
#
loop_
_entity_poly.entity_id
_entity_poly.type
_entity_poly.pdbx_seq_one_letter_code
_entity_poly.pdbx_strand_id
1 'polypeptide(L)'
;IELEGLEGDAFEAAQYVQGAGRFTAATITAHHLLYNRNAIFTGGIRPHYYCLPVLKREEHRLALVQAATSGSDRYFLGTDSAPHPAHLKEHASGCAGCYTAHAAMELYAEAFDAAGALDRLEGFASVHGAALYGLPRNSGTLSLVRESWTPPDSFAFGEAELKPLRAGEALAWRVQG
;
A
#
# COMPACT_ATOMS: atom_id res chain seq x y z
N ILE A 1 -13.40 5.59 -4.89
CA ILE A 1 -13.10 4.48 -5.82
C ILE A 1 -11.72 3.95 -5.45
N GLU A 2 -11.61 2.66 -5.17
CA GLU A 2 -10.33 1.98 -5.06
C GLU A 2 -9.81 1.71 -6.47
N LEU A 3 -8.69 2.33 -6.85
CA LEU A 3 -8.12 2.13 -8.19
C LEU A 3 -7.67 0.70 -8.44
N GLU A 4 -7.31 -0.01 -7.36
CA GLU A 4 -6.94 -1.42 -7.41
C GLU A 4 -8.12 -2.31 -7.84
N GLY A 5 -9.37 -1.91 -7.51
CA GLY A 5 -10.60 -2.68 -7.74
C GLY A 5 -11.15 -2.64 -9.15
N LEU A 6 -10.63 -1.81 -10.01
CA LEU A 6 -11.09 -1.79 -11.39
C LEU A 6 -10.46 -2.97 -12.15
N GLU A 7 -11.31 -3.89 -12.61
CA GLU A 7 -10.94 -4.92 -13.59
C GLU A 7 -10.61 -4.23 -14.92
N GLY A 8 -9.47 -3.56 -14.98
CA GLY A 8 -9.07 -2.77 -16.11
C GLY A 8 -7.62 -2.31 -16.01
N ASP A 9 -7.26 -1.44 -16.89
CA ASP A 9 -5.95 -0.81 -16.91
C ASP A 9 -5.87 0.24 -15.78
N ALA A 10 -4.88 0.13 -14.87
CA ALA A 10 -4.65 1.13 -13.83
C ALA A 10 -4.42 2.54 -14.39
N PHE A 11 -3.96 2.62 -15.63
CA PHE A 11 -3.78 3.87 -16.34
C PHE A 11 -5.14 4.52 -16.69
N GLU A 12 -6.08 3.74 -17.25
CA GLU A 12 -7.44 4.21 -17.56
C GLU A 12 -8.18 4.63 -16.28
N ALA A 13 -8.02 3.85 -15.21
CA ALA A 13 -8.59 4.16 -13.91
C ALA A 13 -8.06 5.48 -13.34
N ALA A 14 -6.75 5.71 -13.40
CA ALA A 14 -6.13 6.96 -12.97
C ALA A 14 -6.61 8.14 -13.82
N GLN A 15 -6.70 7.97 -15.14
CA GLN A 15 -7.24 9.00 -16.02
C GLN A 15 -8.70 9.33 -15.71
N TYR A 16 -9.52 8.31 -15.45
CA TYR A 16 -10.91 8.51 -15.06
C TYR A 16 -11.03 9.34 -13.78
N VAL A 17 -10.29 9.00 -12.74
CA VAL A 17 -10.28 9.75 -11.47
C VAL A 17 -9.81 11.19 -11.70
N GLN A 18 -8.77 11.39 -12.50
CA GLN A 18 -8.24 12.71 -12.81
C GLN A 18 -9.25 13.61 -13.55
N GLY A 19 -10.00 13.02 -14.48
CA GLY A 19 -11.03 13.73 -15.27
C GLY A 19 -12.40 13.84 -14.61
N ALA A 20 -12.64 13.12 -13.53
CA ALA A 20 -13.93 13.06 -12.85
C ALA A 20 -14.23 14.31 -12.01
N GLY A 21 -15.48 14.44 -11.55
CA GLY A 21 -15.93 15.53 -10.69
C GLY A 21 -15.23 15.55 -9.32
N ARG A 22 -15.30 16.68 -8.63
CA ARG A 22 -14.57 16.97 -7.37
C ARG A 22 -14.80 15.97 -6.23
N PHE A 23 -15.85 15.18 -6.28
CA PHE A 23 -16.17 14.15 -5.27
C PHE A 23 -15.65 12.76 -5.63
N THR A 24 -14.88 12.65 -6.71
CA THR A 24 -14.24 11.41 -7.12
C THR A 24 -12.75 11.47 -6.77
N ALA A 25 -12.31 10.53 -5.97
CA ALA A 25 -10.92 10.35 -5.60
C ALA A 25 -10.64 8.85 -5.46
N ALA A 26 -9.39 8.47 -5.28
CA ALA A 26 -9.00 7.09 -5.13
C ALA A 26 -7.95 6.90 -4.04
N THR A 27 -8.08 5.82 -3.31
CA THR A 27 -7.02 5.30 -2.42
C THR A 27 -6.06 4.42 -3.21
N ILE A 28 -4.80 4.40 -2.80
CA ILE A 28 -3.78 3.54 -3.38
C ILE A 28 -3.02 2.88 -2.25
N THR A 29 -2.89 1.55 -2.28
CA THR A 29 -2.23 0.77 -1.23
C THR A 29 -0.73 0.71 -1.43
N ALA A 30 0.02 0.51 -0.34
CA ALA A 30 1.48 0.39 -0.40
C ALA A 30 1.93 -0.82 -1.22
N HIS A 31 1.24 -1.96 -1.08
CA HIS A 31 1.64 -3.18 -1.79
C HIS A 31 1.46 -3.07 -3.30
N HIS A 32 0.46 -2.34 -3.80
CA HIS A 32 0.32 -2.08 -5.25
C HIS A 32 1.34 -1.05 -5.79
N LEU A 33 1.90 -0.19 -4.93
CA LEU A 33 3.00 0.70 -5.32
C LEU A 33 4.36 -0.03 -5.37
N LEU A 34 4.58 -0.98 -4.46
CA LEU A 34 5.86 -1.66 -4.29
C LEU A 34 6.03 -2.88 -5.21
N TYR A 35 4.93 -3.59 -5.52
CA TYR A 35 5.01 -4.89 -6.17
C TYR A 35 4.14 -4.99 -7.41
N ASN A 36 4.65 -5.73 -8.39
CA ASN A 36 3.86 -6.27 -9.49
C ASN A 36 3.53 -7.75 -9.24
N ARG A 37 2.72 -8.36 -10.11
CA ARG A 37 2.25 -9.74 -9.95
C ARG A 37 3.35 -10.79 -9.85
N ASN A 38 4.56 -10.51 -10.37
CA ASN A 38 5.67 -11.45 -10.30
C ASN A 38 6.13 -11.68 -8.86
N ALA A 39 5.90 -10.71 -7.95
CA ALA A 39 6.24 -10.86 -6.54
C ALA A 39 5.52 -12.04 -5.87
N ILE A 40 4.34 -12.43 -6.37
CA ILE A 40 3.58 -13.59 -5.87
C ILE A 40 4.32 -14.92 -6.13
N PHE A 41 5.21 -14.94 -7.13
CA PHE A 41 5.86 -16.15 -7.63
C PHE A 41 7.38 -16.16 -7.45
N THR A 42 7.96 -15.13 -6.87
CA THR A 42 9.41 -15.02 -6.68
C THR A 42 9.90 -16.03 -5.65
N GLY A 43 10.72 -16.98 -6.09
CA GLY A 43 11.25 -18.05 -5.22
C GLY A 43 10.24 -19.15 -4.89
N GLY A 44 9.08 -19.16 -5.56
CA GLY A 44 7.96 -20.06 -5.33
C GLY A 44 6.66 -19.27 -5.13
N ILE A 45 5.58 -19.95 -4.76
CA ILE A 45 4.31 -19.29 -4.46
C ILE A 45 4.41 -18.59 -3.11
N ARG A 46 4.14 -17.28 -3.09
CA ARG A 46 4.16 -16.43 -1.90
C ARG A 46 2.74 -16.00 -1.52
N PRO A 47 1.97 -16.80 -0.76
CA PRO A 47 0.56 -16.54 -0.48
C PRO A 47 0.34 -15.24 0.30
N HIS A 48 1.32 -14.77 1.08
CA HIS A 48 1.23 -13.52 1.84
C HIS A 48 1.30 -12.26 0.97
N TYR A 49 1.63 -12.41 -0.33
CA TYR A 49 1.57 -11.35 -1.35
C TYR A 49 0.29 -11.41 -2.20
N TYR A 50 -0.55 -12.44 -1.98
CA TYR A 50 -1.83 -12.55 -2.67
C TYR A 50 -2.88 -11.64 -2.01
N CYS A 51 -3.44 -10.74 -2.81
CA CYS A 51 -4.48 -9.78 -2.44
C CYS A 51 -5.54 -9.69 -3.54
N LEU A 52 -6.67 -9.10 -3.24
CA LEU A 52 -7.68 -8.69 -4.21
C LEU A 52 -7.96 -7.19 -4.00
N PRO A 53 -7.89 -6.41 -5.09
CA PRO A 53 -7.50 -6.82 -6.45
C PRO A 53 -6.08 -7.39 -6.51
N VAL A 54 -5.87 -8.35 -7.42
CA VAL A 54 -4.56 -8.99 -7.56
C VAL A 54 -3.53 -7.98 -8.06
N LEU A 55 -2.28 -8.08 -7.59
CA LEU A 55 -1.15 -7.32 -8.12
C LEU A 55 -1.10 -7.43 -9.65
N LYS A 56 -0.98 -6.30 -10.33
CA LYS A 56 -1.03 -6.22 -11.80
C LYS A 56 0.38 -6.31 -12.42
N ARG A 57 0.47 -6.08 -13.74
CA ARG A 57 1.76 -6.01 -14.44
C ARG A 57 2.55 -4.77 -14.02
N GLU A 58 3.83 -4.72 -14.38
CA GLU A 58 4.72 -3.61 -14.03
C GLU A 58 4.24 -2.26 -14.55
N GLU A 59 3.71 -2.21 -15.77
CA GLU A 59 3.15 -0.99 -16.36
C GLU A 59 2.03 -0.38 -15.52
N HIS A 60 1.17 -1.22 -14.92
CA HIS A 60 0.09 -0.77 -14.03
C HIS A 60 0.65 -0.27 -12.70
N ARG A 61 1.66 -0.96 -12.14
CA ARG A 61 2.34 -0.50 -10.92
C ARG A 61 2.96 0.88 -11.14
N LEU A 62 3.64 1.10 -12.25
CA LEU A 62 4.24 2.39 -12.58
C LEU A 62 3.18 3.50 -12.74
N ALA A 63 2.03 3.19 -13.35
CA ALA A 63 0.92 4.14 -13.45
C ALA A 63 0.37 4.53 -12.07
N LEU A 64 0.25 3.58 -11.14
CA LEU A 64 -0.17 3.87 -9.75
C LEU A 64 0.88 4.70 -9.01
N VAL A 65 2.17 4.41 -9.17
CA VAL A 65 3.25 5.22 -8.60
C VAL A 65 3.17 6.65 -9.13
N GLN A 66 3.00 6.83 -10.44
CA GLN A 66 2.85 8.16 -11.04
C GLN A 66 1.63 8.90 -10.47
N ALA A 67 0.49 8.23 -10.32
CA ALA A 67 -0.71 8.82 -9.74
C ALA A 67 -0.48 9.24 -8.27
N ALA A 68 0.03 8.34 -7.43
CA ALA A 68 0.28 8.60 -6.01
C ALA A 68 1.27 9.76 -5.79
N THR A 69 2.31 9.86 -6.63
CA THR A 69 3.37 10.87 -6.50
C THR A 69 3.12 12.14 -7.31
N SER A 70 1.99 12.25 -8.00
CA SER A 70 1.63 13.41 -8.83
C SER A 70 1.44 14.71 -8.03
N GLY A 71 1.15 14.60 -6.72
CA GLY A 71 0.73 15.73 -5.88
C GLY A 71 -0.74 16.13 -6.06
N SER A 72 -1.50 15.40 -6.88
CA SER A 72 -2.95 15.60 -7.03
C SER A 72 -3.68 15.20 -5.75
N ASP A 73 -4.61 16.04 -5.31
CA ASP A 73 -5.48 15.79 -4.17
C ASP A 73 -6.53 14.68 -4.40
N ARG A 74 -6.56 14.14 -5.62
CA ARG A 74 -7.43 13.03 -6.01
C ARG A 74 -6.94 11.66 -5.52
N TYR A 75 -5.67 11.57 -5.14
CA TYR A 75 -5.06 10.32 -4.69
C TYR A 75 -4.56 10.47 -3.26
N PHE A 76 -4.86 9.47 -2.44
CA PHE A 76 -4.42 9.45 -1.06
C PHE A 76 -4.28 8.03 -0.51
N LEU A 77 -3.72 7.93 0.67
CA LEU A 77 -3.44 6.69 1.34
C LEU A 77 -4.72 5.91 1.67
N GLY A 78 -4.72 4.63 1.28
CA GLY A 78 -5.64 3.64 1.78
C GLY A 78 -4.88 2.33 1.94
N THR A 79 -4.73 1.82 3.15
CA THR A 79 -3.85 0.68 3.41
C THR A 79 -4.39 -0.64 2.89
N ASP A 80 -5.70 -0.81 2.86
CA ASP A 80 -6.35 -2.11 2.64
C ASP A 80 -5.61 -3.24 3.38
N SER A 81 -5.23 -2.95 4.63
CA SER A 81 -4.50 -3.92 5.45
C SER A 81 -5.45 -5.02 5.90
N ALA A 82 -5.29 -6.21 5.32
CA ALA A 82 -6.17 -7.36 5.50
C ALA A 82 -5.43 -8.52 6.17
N PRO A 83 -5.43 -8.59 7.52
CA PRO A 83 -4.80 -9.68 8.25
C PRO A 83 -5.62 -10.96 8.14
N HIS A 84 -4.93 -12.06 7.83
CA HIS A 84 -5.49 -13.42 7.85
C HIS A 84 -4.54 -14.37 8.56
N PRO A 85 -5.06 -15.39 9.25
CA PRO A 85 -4.23 -16.46 9.80
C PRO A 85 -3.34 -17.10 8.73
N ALA A 86 -2.08 -17.37 9.05
CA ALA A 86 -1.11 -17.91 8.10
C ALA A 86 -1.61 -19.21 7.45
N HIS A 87 -2.19 -20.12 8.24
CA HIS A 87 -2.71 -21.39 7.72
C HIS A 87 -3.86 -21.24 6.72
N LEU A 88 -4.62 -20.13 6.75
CA LEU A 88 -5.69 -19.86 5.78
C LEU A 88 -5.13 -19.23 4.49
N LYS A 89 -4.03 -18.51 4.59
CA LYS A 89 -3.33 -18.00 3.40
C LYS A 89 -2.51 -19.08 2.70
N GLU A 90 -1.91 -19.98 3.47
CA GLU A 90 -1.08 -21.09 2.98
C GLU A 90 -1.91 -22.33 2.61
N HIS A 91 -3.20 -22.18 2.42
CA HIS A 91 -4.14 -23.22 2.00
C HIS A 91 -4.42 -23.11 0.49
N ALA A 92 -4.87 -24.21 -0.12
CA ALA A 92 -5.16 -24.26 -1.56
C ALA A 92 -6.23 -23.25 -2.01
N SER A 93 -7.20 -22.91 -1.15
CA SER A 93 -8.20 -21.86 -1.43
C SER A 93 -7.64 -20.44 -1.24
N GLY A 94 -6.62 -20.26 -0.40
CA GLY A 94 -5.93 -19.01 -0.09
C GLY A 94 -6.84 -17.82 0.25
N CYS A 95 -6.64 -17.19 1.40
CA CYS A 95 -7.31 -15.92 1.67
C CYS A 95 -6.58 -14.77 0.97
N ALA A 96 -7.31 -13.94 0.22
CA ALA A 96 -6.77 -12.71 -0.35
C ALA A 96 -6.63 -11.64 0.72
N GLY A 97 -5.52 -10.91 0.72
CA GLY A 97 -5.24 -9.80 1.61
C GLY A 97 -3.79 -9.77 2.07
N CYS A 98 -3.21 -8.57 2.11
CA CYS A 98 -1.86 -8.33 2.63
C CYS A 98 -1.95 -7.59 3.96
N TYR A 99 -1.26 -8.08 5.00
CA TYR A 99 -1.16 -7.34 6.25
C TYR A 99 -0.03 -6.32 6.15
N THR A 100 -0.37 -5.03 6.10
CA THR A 100 0.57 -3.92 5.91
C THR A 100 0.57 -2.93 7.08
N ALA A 101 -0.42 -2.97 7.98
CA ALA A 101 -0.57 -1.97 9.05
C ALA A 101 0.62 -1.89 10.02
N HIS A 102 1.40 -2.99 10.16
CA HIS A 102 2.59 -3.04 11.02
C HIS A 102 3.70 -2.06 10.62
N ALA A 103 3.73 -1.65 9.35
CA ALA A 103 4.78 -0.79 8.77
C ALA A 103 4.21 0.08 7.63
N ALA A 104 2.94 0.52 7.73
CA ALA A 104 2.27 1.18 6.63
C ALA A 104 3.02 2.42 6.13
N MET A 105 3.43 3.30 7.03
CA MET A 105 4.11 4.55 6.65
C MET A 105 5.52 4.31 6.10
N GLU A 106 6.22 3.31 6.62
CA GLU A 106 7.54 2.91 6.13
C GLU A 106 7.45 2.36 4.70
N LEU A 107 6.45 1.53 4.41
CA LEU A 107 6.21 0.98 3.08
C LEU A 107 5.88 2.07 2.06
N TYR A 108 5.03 3.05 2.43
CA TYR A 108 4.77 4.20 1.56
C TYR A 108 6.02 5.06 1.38
N ALA A 109 6.81 5.27 2.45
CA ALA A 109 8.06 6.02 2.35
C ALA A 109 9.05 5.36 1.37
N GLU A 110 9.17 4.03 1.38
CA GLU A 110 10.00 3.30 0.40
C GLU A 110 9.51 3.54 -1.04
N ALA A 111 8.19 3.47 -1.28
CA ALA A 111 7.64 3.69 -2.61
C ALA A 111 7.87 5.13 -3.11
N PHE A 112 7.65 6.11 -2.25
CA PHE A 112 7.85 7.53 -2.59
C PHE A 112 9.33 7.91 -2.71
N ASP A 113 10.20 7.33 -1.88
CA ASP A 113 11.65 7.52 -1.97
C ASP A 113 12.20 6.95 -3.29
N ALA A 114 11.80 5.72 -3.65
CA ALA A 114 12.18 5.11 -4.91
C ALA A 114 11.72 5.91 -6.15
N ALA A 115 10.62 6.65 -6.02
CA ALA A 115 10.11 7.55 -7.05
C ALA A 115 10.74 8.96 -7.00
N GLY A 116 11.59 9.27 -6.01
CA GLY A 116 12.16 10.62 -5.81
C GLY A 116 11.13 11.68 -5.42
N ALA A 117 10.06 11.31 -4.74
CA ALA A 117 8.89 12.13 -4.46
C ALA A 117 8.49 12.17 -2.98
N LEU A 118 9.45 12.03 -2.05
CA LEU A 118 9.19 12.06 -0.62
C LEU A 118 8.49 13.35 -0.16
N ASP A 119 8.73 14.48 -0.83
CA ASP A 119 8.08 15.76 -0.58
C ASP A 119 6.56 15.72 -0.82
N ARG A 120 6.05 14.71 -1.51
CA ARG A 120 4.62 14.49 -1.79
C ARG A 120 3.94 13.56 -0.77
N LEU A 121 4.71 12.85 0.05
CA LEU A 121 4.19 11.83 0.95
C LEU A 121 3.23 12.41 1.99
N GLU A 122 3.51 13.57 2.58
CA GLU A 122 2.61 14.20 3.57
C GLU A 122 1.25 14.54 2.96
N GLY A 123 1.23 15.13 1.75
CA GLY A 123 -0.01 15.42 1.03
C GLY A 123 -0.84 14.15 0.84
N PHE A 124 -0.23 13.12 0.31
CA PHE A 124 -0.85 11.83 0.03
C PHE A 124 -1.35 11.11 1.30
N ALA A 125 -0.55 11.07 2.35
CA ALA A 125 -0.83 10.25 3.54
C ALA A 125 -1.72 10.94 4.58
N SER A 126 -1.68 12.30 4.67
CA SER A 126 -2.28 13.00 5.81
C SER A 126 -3.22 14.14 5.42
N VAL A 127 -3.15 14.66 4.20
CA VAL A 127 -3.86 15.89 3.80
C VAL A 127 -5.04 15.61 2.89
N HIS A 128 -4.81 14.90 1.78
CA HIS A 128 -5.79 14.76 0.71
C HIS A 128 -7.04 14.00 1.16
N GLY A 129 -6.87 12.87 1.88
CA GLY A 129 -8.00 12.10 2.39
C GLY A 129 -8.84 12.89 3.41
N ALA A 130 -8.19 13.57 4.35
CA ALA A 130 -8.89 14.42 5.31
C ALA A 130 -9.69 15.54 4.61
N ALA A 131 -9.11 16.18 3.60
CA ALA A 131 -9.78 17.23 2.83
C ALA A 131 -10.99 16.68 2.05
N LEU A 132 -10.88 15.50 1.42
CA LEU A 132 -11.99 14.89 0.69
C LEU A 132 -13.18 14.58 1.60
N TYR A 133 -12.91 14.03 2.78
CA TYR A 133 -13.95 13.65 3.75
C TYR A 133 -14.41 14.80 4.65
N GLY A 134 -13.85 15.99 4.49
CA GLY A 134 -14.17 17.14 5.34
C GLY A 134 -13.76 16.96 6.81
N LEU A 135 -12.74 16.16 7.07
CA LEU A 135 -12.22 15.89 8.39
C LEU A 135 -11.12 16.89 8.79
N PRO A 136 -11.01 17.23 10.07
CA PRO A 136 -9.88 18.02 10.55
C PRO A 136 -8.57 17.26 10.36
N ARG A 137 -7.49 17.96 10.03
CA ARG A 137 -6.16 17.38 10.00
C ARG A 137 -5.71 17.04 11.43
N ASN A 138 -4.94 15.95 11.55
CA ASN A 138 -4.27 15.63 12.81
C ASN A 138 -3.30 16.75 13.21
N SER A 139 -3.25 17.10 14.48
CA SER A 139 -2.34 18.12 15.02
C SER A 139 -0.95 17.57 15.33
N GLY A 140 -0.82 16.25 15.48
CA GLY A 140 0.46 15.59 15.73
C GLY A 140 1.25 15.39 14.44
N THR A 141 2.55 15.20 14.59
CA THR A 141 3.46 14.83 13.51
C THR A 141 4.03 13.44 13.74
N LEU A 142 4.28 12.73 12.65
CA LEU A 142 4.97 11.46 12.64
C LEU A 142 6.29 11.64 11.92
N SER A 143 7.39 11.27 12.57
CA SER A 143 8.72 11.37 11.98
C SER A 143 9.13 10.03 11.38
N LEU A 144 9.58 10.06 10.13
CA LEU A 144 10.20 8.93 9.46
C LEU A 144 11.69 9.19 9.33
N VAL A 145 12.49 8.22 9.75
CA VAL A 145 13.95 8.27 9.64
C VAL A 145 14.45 7.19 8.70
N ARG A 146 15.53 7.47 7.96
CA ARG A 146 16.19 6.49 7.11
C ARG A 146 17.07 5.59 7.98
N GLU A 147 16.45 4.61 8.60
CA GLU A 147 17.05 3.63 9.49
C GLU A 147 16.52 2.25 9.14
N SER A 148 17.41 1.33 8.78
CA SER A 148 17.01 -0.02 8.41
C SER A 148 16.59 -0.83 9.63
N TRP A 149 15.46 -1.53 9.49
CA TRP A 149 14.96 -2.47 10.49
C TRP A 149 14.26 -3.63 9.78
N THR A 150 14.00 -4.70 10.51
CA THR A 150 13.35 -5.89 9.96
C THR A 150 12.08 -6.20 10.75
N PRO A 151 10.91 -6.25 10.11
CA PRO A 151 9.70 -6.73 10.75
C PRO A 151 9.87 -8.18 11.22
N PRO A 152 9.19 -8.59 12.31
CA PRO A 152 9.20 -9.99 12.74
C PRO A 152 8.59 -10.90 11.66
N ASP A 153 8.95 -12.18 11.72
CA ASP A 153 8.43 -13.19 10.78
C ASP A 153 6.91 -13.40 10.92
N SER A 154 6.37 -13.19 12.10
CA SER A 154 4.94 -13.32 12.39
C SER A 154 4.51 -12.45 13.56
N PHE A 155 3.19 -12.24 13.66
CA PHE A 155 2.51 -11.64 14.82
C PHE A 155 1.46 -12.62 15.35
N ALA A 156 1.21 -12.57 16.66
CA ALA A 156 0.09 -13.29 17.27
C ALA A 156 -1.25 -12.76 16.72
N PHE A 157 -2.17 -13.66 16.39
CA PHE A 157 -3.49 -13.33 15.86
C PHE A 157 -4.56 -14.26 16.45
N GLY A 158 -5.01 -13.96 17.66
CA GLY A 158 -5.82 -14.85 18.47
C GLY A 158 -5.03 -16.11 18.83
N GLU A 159 -5.59 -17.27 18.51
CA GLU A 159 -4.93 -18.59 18.69
C GLU A 159 -4.01 -18.99 17.51
N ALA A 160 -3.92 -18.13 16.50
CA ALA A 160 -3.11 -18.35 15.31
C ALA A 160 -1.97 -17.32 15.19
N GLU A 161 -1.24 -17.39 14.07
CA GLU A 161 -0.26 -16.39 13.67
C GLU A 161 -0.65 -15.80 12.32
N LEU A 162 -0.28 -14.54 12.11
CA LEU A 162 -0.29 -13.91 10.79
C LEU A 162 1.13 -13.52 10.38
N LYS A 163 1.41 -13.56 9.08
CA LYS A 163 2.68 -13.08 8.52
C LYS A 163 2.46 -11.71 7.88
N PRO A 164 3.23 -10.71 8.27
CA PRO A 164 3.14 -9.38 7.65
C PRO A 164 3.74 -9.39 6.24
N LEU A 165 3.35 -8.42 5.43
CA LEU A 165 4.09 -8.12 4.20
C LEU A 165 5.53 -7.76 4.59
N ARG A 166 6.53 -8.25 3.85
CA ARG A 166 7.96 -8.07 4.17
C ARG A 166 8.41 -8.73 5.48
N ALA A 167 7.72 -9.81 5.93
CA ALA A 167 8.18 -10.62 7.06
C ALA A 167 9.64 -11.03 6.89
N GLY A 168 10.50 -10.74 7.88
CA GLY A 168 11.92 -11.07 7.84
C GLY A 168 12.76 -10.30 6.80
N GLU A 169 12.17 -9.40 6.02
CA GLU A 169 12.87 -8.59 5.02
C GLU A 169 13.16 -7.18 5.56
N ALA A 170 14.34 -6.63 5.27
CA ALA A 170 14.70 -5.29 5.72
C ALA A 170 13.85 -4.21 5.06
N LEU A 171 13.38 -3.25 5.86
CA LEU A 171 12.80 -1.97 5.45
C LEU A 171 13.84 -0.87 5.62
N ALA A 172 13.86 0.11 4.72
CA ALA A 172 14.83 1.20 4.74
C ALA A 172 14.42 2.39 5.61
N TRP A 173 13.12 2.51 5.90
CA TRP A 173 12.53 3.60 6.67
C TRP A 173 11.95 3.08 7.98
N ARG A 174 11.93 3.92 9.00
CA ARG A 174 11.37 3.61 10.32
C ARG A 174 10.62 4.81 10.88
N VAL A 175 9.45 4.55 11.45
CA VAL A 175 8.75 5.53 12.29
C VAL A 175 9.53 5.71 13.57
N GLN A 176 9.87 6.98 13.88
CA GLN A 176 10.50 7.34 15.14
C GLN A 176 9.40 7.57 16.18
N GLY A 177 9.38 6.76 17.24
CA GLY A 177 8.46 6.86 18.37
C GLY A 177 8.88 7.90 19.39
#